data_2c5c55d98cf04394f795ab4a0ad70b50
#
_entry.id   2c5c55d98cf04394f795ab4a0ad70b50
#
_cell.length_a   1.000
_cell.length_b   1.000
_cell.length_c   1.000
_cell.angle_alpha   90.00
_cell.angle_beta   90.00
_cell.angle_gamma   90.00
#
_symmetry.space_group_name_H-M   'P 1'
#
loop_
_entity.id
_entity.type
_entity.pdbx_description
1 polymer ?
#
loop_
_entity_poly.entity_id
_entity_poly.type
_entity_poly.pdbx_seq_one_letter_code
_entity_poly.pdbx_strand_id
1 'polypeptide(L)'
;MNFLATTAVFAISPEELFKKAHTLEGDGFLEEATKSWEKLRKVDSRPDFSIYAHIKLGTTYLKLKQFQKSIDILKITTRSYPDNFDAHFSFANSLSALNNFPDAIKAYKKTIILKPTEGLSHVGLGLSLFGSSDSEGAIKILLKANKLFKAKKNISWYRDTRVMIGQIKHFAKFPPHFSTLWITNNLKLVRDTYENTILDPKQYLPSVYMQEKTNFLIQ
;
A
#
# COMPACT_ATOMS: atom_id res chain seq x y z
N MET A 1 42.13 40.96 1.25
CA MET A 1 41.37 40.06 2.15
C MET A 1 40.14 39.62 1.40
N ASN A 2 40.18 38.42 0.81
CA ASN A 2 39.01 37.83 0.15
C ASN A 2 38.22 37.00 1.17
N PHE A 3 37.06 37.50 1.58
CA PHE A 3 36.09 36.72 2.33
C PHE A 3 35.41 35.74 1.36
N LEU A 4 35.86 34.50 1.35
CA LEU A 4 35.10 33.38 0.78
C LEU A 4 33.88 33.16 1.69
N ALA A 5 32.73 33.70 1.30
CA ALA A 5 31.47 33.35 1.90
C ALA A 5 31.20 31.88 1.54
N THR A 6 31.52 30.97 2.45
CA THR A 6 31.05 29.59 2.40
C THR A 6 29.53 29.62 2.61
N THR A 7 28.78 29.55 1.51
CA THR A 7 27.33 29.23 1.58
C THR A 7 27.20 27.87 2.19
N ALA A 8 26.87 27.82 3.48
CA ALA A 8 26.46 26.59 4.14
C ALA A 8 25.21 26.10 3.40
N VAL A 9 25.35 25.05 2.59
CA VAL A 9 24.21 24.31 2.05
C VAL A 9 23.56 23.66 3.26
N PHE A 10 22.53 24.31 3.80
CA PHE A 10 21.74 23.71 4.87
C PHE A 10 21.17 22.40 4.34
N ALA A 11 21.58 21.28 4.93
CA ALA A 11 21.01 19.98 4.60
C ALA A 11 19.51 20.02 4.92
N ILE A 12 18.67 19.69 3.96
CA ILE A 12 17.21 19.62 4.15
C ILE A 12 16.93 18.64 5.28
N SER A 13 16.13 19.07 6.26
CA SER A 13 15.77 18.20 7.41
C SER A 13 14.94 16.99 6.97
N PRO A 14 14.94 15.87 7.72
CA PRO A 14 14.05 14.73 7.44
C PRO A 14 12.60 15.14 7.36
N GLU A 15 12.20 16.07 8.18
CA GLU A 15 10.87 16.65 8.26
C GLU A 15 10.46 17.37 6.97
N GLU A 16 11.34 18.22 6.48
CA GLU A 16 11.13 18.93 5.23
C GLU A 16 11.10 17.96 4.04
N LEU A 17 11.96 16.94 4.04
CA LEU A 17 11.93 15.87 3.03
C LEU A 17 10.60 15.11 3.05
N PHE A 18 10.08 14.80 4.23
CA PHE A 18 8.78 14.15 4.39
C PHE A 18 7.65 15.02 3.84
N LYS A 19 7.56 16.29 4.27
CA LYS A 19 6.56 17.25 3.76
C LYS A 19 6.64 17.36 2.25
N LYS A 20 7.85 17.58 1.72
CA LYS A 20 8.08 17.66 0.28
C LYS A 20 7.63 16.42 -0.47
N ALA A 21 7.98 15.24 0.01
CA ALA A 21 7.60 13.97 -0.64
C ALA A 21 6.08 13.78 -0.66
N HIS A 22 5.39 14.11 0.44
CA HIS A 22 3.93 14.04 0.52
C HIS A 22 3.23 15.03 -0.42
N THR A 23 3.70 16.28 -0.46
CA THR A 23 3.15 17.30 -1.37
C THR A 23 3.33 16.88 -2.83
N LEU A 24 4.55 16.49 -3.22
CA LEU A 24 4.84 16.03 -4.57
C LEU A 24 3.97 14.81 -4.98
N GLU A 25 3.76 13.88 -4.07
CA GLU A 25 2.89 12.71 -4.33
C GLU A 25 1.42 13.12 -4.46
N GLY A 26 0.94 14.05 -3.63
CA GLY A 26 -0.42 14.60 -3.70
C GLY A 26 -0.68 15.37 -4.99
N ASP A 27 0.31 16.12 -5.46
CA ASP A 27 0.26 16.89 -6.71
C ASP A 27 0.50 16.04 -7.96
N GLY A 28 0.82 14.76 -7.81
CA GLY A 28 1.05 13.82 -8.91
C GLY A 28 2.46 13.81 -9.47
N PHE A 29 3.43 14.54 -8.88
CA PHE A 29 4.84 14.53 -9.26
C PHE A 29 5.56 13.30 -8.67
N LEU A 30 5.18 12.13 -9.16
CA LEU A 30 5.57 10.85 -8.55
C LEU A 30 7.07 10.55 -8.66
N GLU A 31 7.74 10.93 -9.75
CA GLU A 31 9.19 10.76 -9.92
C GLU A 31 9.97 11.60 -8.91
N GLU A 32 9.57 12.85 -8.68
CA GLU A 32 10.17 13.74 -7.69
C GLU A 32 9.87 13.28 -6.27
N ALA A 33 8.67 12.75 -6.04
CA ALA A 33 8.30 12.15 -4.76
C ALA A 33 9.20 10.95 -4.44
N THR A 34 9.48 10.05 -5.41
CA THR A 34 10.42 8.93 -5.19
C THR A 34 11.80 9.41 -4.76
N LYS A 35 12.34 10.46 -5.40
CA LYS A 35 13.65 11.02 -5.03
C LYS A 35 13.65 11.56 -3.59
N SER A 36 12.56 12.17 -3.16
CA SER A 36 12.42 12.70 -1.80
C SER A 36 12.28 11.57 -0.77
N TRP A 37 11.49 10.51 -1.06
CA TRP A 37 11.39 9.32 -0.23
C TRP A 37 12.73 8.56 -0.14
N GLU A 38 13.48 8.44 -1.25
CA GLU A 38 14.81 7.82 -1.24
C GLU A 38 15.82 8.58 -0.40
N LYS A 39 15.78 9.92 -0.42
CA LYS A 39 16.63 10.74 0.45
C LYS A 39 16.23 10.54 1.90
N LEU A 40 14.93 10.62 2.22
CA LEU A 40 14.43 10.48 3.58
C LEU A 40 14.88 9.17 4.23
N ARG A 41 14.70 8.03 3.56
CA ARG A 41 15.11 6.71 4.09
C ARG A 41 16.61 6.56 4.33
N LYS A 42 17.46 7.43 3.74
CA LYS A 42 18.92 7.41 3.91
C LYS A 42 19.40 8.32 5.03
N VAL A 43 18.70 9.42 5.28
CA VAL A 43 19.14 10.44 6.24
C VAL A 43 18.51 10.29 7.61
N ASP A 44 17.38 9.60 7.70
CA ASP A 44 16.68 9.38 8.97
C ASP A 44 16.89 7.94 9.45
N SER A 45 17.54 7.80 10.61
CA SER A 45 17.79 6.52 11.27
C SER A 45 16.67 6.09 12.21
N ARG A 46 15.63 6.90 12.41
CA ARG A 46 14.47 6.55 13.25
C ARG A 46 13.69 5.42 12.60
N PRO A 47 13.48 4.26 13.29
CA PRO A 47 12.85 3.09 12.67
C PRO A 47 11.50 3.38 12.03
N ASP A 48 10.64 4.13 12.72
CA ASP A 48 9.28 4.40 12.23
C ASP A 48 9.26 5.24 10.97
N PHE A 49 10.10 6.27 10.89
CA PHE A 49 10.30 7.07 9.68
C PHE A 49 10.84 6.25 8.53
N SER A 50 11.86 5.44 8.83
CA SER A 50 12.47 4.56 7.83
C SER A 50 11.45 3.58 7.26
N ILE A 51 10.65 2.92 8.12
CA ILE A 51 9.59 1.99 7.68
C ILE A 51 8.61 2.73 6.76
N TYR A 52 8.09 3.87 7.20
CA TYR A 52 7.12 4.63 6.43
C TYR A 52 7.68 5.10 5.09
N ALA A 53 8.91 5.63 5.07
CA ALA A 53 9.57 6.06 3.83
C ALA A 53 9.75 4.89 2.84
N HIS A 54 10.11 3.69 3.33
CA HIS A 54 10.21 2.50 2.49
C HIS A 54 8.86 2.07 1.93
N ILE A 55 7.79 2.08 2.76
CA ILE A 55 6.43 1.75 2.32
C ILE A 55 5.98 2.76 1.25
N LYS A 56 6.14 4.05 1.50
CA LYS A 56 5.75 5.11 0.56
C LYS A 56 6.55 5.05 -0.74
N LEU A 57 7.85 4.79 -0.66
CA LEU A 57 8.68 4.60 -1.85
C LEU A 57 8.18 3.41 -2.68
N GLY A 58 7.88 2.28 -2.03
CA GLY A 58 7.32 1.10 -2.69
C GLY A 58 5.97 1.38 -3.36
N THR A 59 5.04 2.05 -2.67
CA THR A 59 3.72 2.38 -3.22
C THR A 59 3.80 3.43 -4.33
N THR A 60 4.73 4.39 -4.25
CA THR A 60 4.95 5.37 -5.32
C THR A 60 5.54 4.72 -6.57
N TYR A 61 6.51 3.79 -6.43
CA TYR A 61 6.97 2.97 -7.56
C TYR A 61 5.84 2.16 -8.19
N LEU A 62 4.92 1.64 -7.38
CA LEU A 62 3.74 0.91 -7.88
C LEU A 62 2.82 1.82 -8.71
N LYS A 63 2.59 3.07 -8.28
CA LYS A 63 1.84 4.09 -9.04
C LYS A 63 2.51 4.42 -10.38
N LEU A 64 3.85 4.48 -10.40
CA LEU A 64 4.67 4.65 -11.60
C LEU A 64 4.74 3.41 -12.49
N LYS A 65 4.05 2.31 -12.15
CA LYS A 65 4.13 1.01 -12.83
C LYS A 65 5.54 0.40 -12.86
N GLN A 66 6.43 0.86 -11.97
CA GLN A 66 7.76 0.29 -11.77
C GLN A 66 7.67 -0.88 -10.78
N PHE A 67 6.93 -1.93 -11.17
CA PHE A 67 6.52 -3.02 -10.29
C PHE A 67 7.71 -3.74 -9.64
N GLN A 68 8.80 -3.98 -10.40
CA GLN A 68 9.95 -4.67 -9.85
C GLN A 68 10.64 -3.86 -8.75
N LYS A 69 10.83 -2.54 -8.94
CA LYS A 69 11.40 -1.67 -7.90
C LYS A 69 10.53 -1.63 -6.65
N SER A 70 9.21 -1.59 -6.83
CA SER A 70 8.25 -1.68 -5.72
C SER A 70 8.42 -2.99 -4.93
N ILE A 71 8.49 -4.12 -5.62
CA ILE A 71 8.67 -5.44 -5.02
C ILE A 71 10.01 -5.52 -4.27
N ASP A 72 11.11 -5.04 -4.87
CA ASP A 72 12.45 -5.15 -4.29
C ASP A 72 12.54 -4.35 -2.98
N ILE A 73 12.07 -3.09 -2.97
CA ILE A 73 12.10 -2.28 -1.74
C ILE A 73 11.19 -2.85 -0.65
N LEU A 74 9.97 -3.28 -1.00
CA LEU A 74 9.03 -3.81 -0.02
C LEU A 74 9.43 -5.20 0.50
N LYS A 75 10.09 -6.01 -0.32
CA LYS A 75 10.69 -7.28 0.12
C LYS A 75 11.78 -7.07 1.16
N ILE A 76 12.63 -6.06 0.98
CA ILE A 76 13.62 -5.67 2.00
C ILE A 76 12.89 -5.21 3.26
N THR A 77 11.88 -4.35 3.12
CA THR A 77 11.11 -3.81 4.24
C THR A 77 10.44 -4.91 5.06
N THR A 78 9.79 -5.89 4.40
CA THR A 78 9.15 -7.02 5.12
C THR A 78 10.14 -7.93 5.84
N ARG A 79 11.39 -8.02 5.36
CA ARG A 79 12.45 -8.77 6.04
C ARG A 79 12.99 -8.04 7.26
N SER A 80 13.16 -6.71 7.15
CA SER A 80 13.64 -5.88 8.25
C SER A 80 12.59 -5.67 9.33
N TYR A 81 11.30 -5.69 8.95
CA TYR A 81 10.15 -5.44 9.82
C TYR A 81 9.09 -6.53 9.66
N PRO A 82 9.35 -7.77 10.15
CA PRO A 82 8.54 -8.95 9.85
C PRO A 82 7.13 -8.92 10.42
N ASP A 83 6.87 -8.05 11.39
CA ASP A 83 5.56 -7.91 12.04
C ASP A 83 4.85 -6.60 11.65
N ASN A 84 5.43 -5.84 10.71
CA ASN A 84 4.78 -4.64 10.22
C ASN A 84 3.71 -4.99 9.17
N PHE A 85 2.45 -4.76 9.53
CA PHE A 85 1.30 -5.06 8.67
C PHE A 85 1.37 -4.28 7.35
N ASP A 86 1.68 -2.98 7.40
CA ASP A 86 1.63 -2.09 6.24
C ASP A 86 2.70 -2.44 5.20
N ALA A 87 3.89 -2.88 5.66
CA ALA A 87 4.93 -3.39 4.78
C ALA A 87 4.48 -4.66 4.04
N HIS A 88 3.90 -5.63 4.76
CA HIS A 88 3.40 -6.87 4.15
C HIS A 88 2.21 -6.62 3.23
N PHE A 89 1.29 -5.71 3.59
CA PHE A 89 0.14 -5.39 2.75
C PHE A 89 0.57 -4.71 1.44
N SER A 90 1.47 -3.73 1.53
CA SER A 90 2.03 -3.06 0.35
C SER A 90 2.82 -4.01 -0.55
N PHE A 91 3.57 -4.94 0.05
CA PHE A 91 4.28 -5.98 -0.68
C PHE A 91 3.33 -6.92 -1.43
N ALA A 92 2.25 -7.35 -0.78
CA ALA A 92 1.22 -8.18 -1.41
C ALA A 92 0.55 -7.45 -2.59
N ASN A 93 0.24 -6.15 -2.42
CA ASN A 93 -0.29 -5.31 -3.49
C ASN A 93 0.66 -5.22 -4.70
N SER A 94 1.96 -5.10 -4.46
CA SER A 94 2.96 -4.99 -5.53
C SER A 94 3.09 -6.31 -6.30
N LEU A 95 3.09 -7.44 -5.61
CA LEU A 95 3.11 -8.76 -6.23
C LEU A 95 1.85 -9.01 -7.06
N SER A 96 0.68 -8.65 -6.53
CA SER A 96 -0.59 -8.82 -7.24
C SER A 96 -0.70 -7.91 -8.46
N ALA A 97 -0.15 -6.70 -8.42
CA ALA A 97 -0.12 -5.78 -9.56
C ALA A 97 0.77 -6.30 -10.71
N LEU A 98 1.79 -7.09 -10.41
CA LEU A 98 2.60 -7.80 -11.40
C LEU A 98 1.96 -9.13 -11.84
N ASN A 99 0.76 -9.47 -11.34
CA ASN A 99 0.09 -10.76 -11.53
C ASN A 99 0.89 -11.97 -10.98
N ASN A 100 1.85 -11.74 -10.08
CA ASN A 100 2.52 -12.81 -9.35
C ASN A 100 1.59 -13.30 -8.20
N PHE A 101 0.48 -13.92 -8.58
CA PHE A 101 -0.55 -14.36 -7.65
C PHE A 101 -0.05 -15.40 -6.63
N PRO A 102 0.81 -16.37 -6.97
CA PRO A 102 1.30 -17.35 -5.99
C PRO A 102 2.02 -16.69 -4.79
N ASP A 103 2.86 -15.69 -5.04
CA ASP A 103 3.55 -14.99 -3.96
C ASP A 103 2.67 -13.92 -3.30
N ALA A 104 1.77 -13.27 -4.05
CA ALA A 104 0.77 -12.39 -3.48
C ALA A 104 -0.13 -13.11 -2.46
N ILE A 105 -0.56 -14.35 -2.75
CA ILE A 105 -1.33 -15.20 -1.84
C ILE A 105 -0.57 -15.42 -0.52
N LYS A 106 0.73 -15.75 -0.59
CA LYS A 106 1.56 -15.93 0.62
C LYS A 106 1.64 -14.63 1.44
N ALA A 107 1.88 -13.51 0.76
CA ALA A 107 1.99 -12.21 1.39
C ALA A 107 0.66 -11.77 2.03
N TYR A 108 -0.49 -11.90 1.35
CA TYR A 108 -1.79 -11.60 1.95
C TYR A 108 -2.15 -12.53 3.12
N LYS A 109 -1.76 -13.80 3.08
CA LYS A 109 -1.91 -14.69 4.25
C LYS A 109 -1.14 -14.17 5.45
N LYS A 110 0.08 -13.63 5.26
CA LYS A 110 0.83 -13.00 6.36
C LYS A 110 0.11 -11.76 6.90
N THR A 111 -0.49 -10.91 6.03
CA THR A 111 -1.28 -9.75 6.51
C THR A 111 -2.49 -10.17 7.34
N ILE A 112 -3.15 -11.28 6.98
CA ILE A 112 -4.28 -11.82 7.75
C ILE A 112 -3.83 -12.36 9.11
N ILE A 113 -2.62 -12.96 9.20
CA ILE A 113 -2.04 -13.38 10.49
C ILE A 113 -1.79 -12.14 11.37
N LEU A 114 -1.24 -11.07 10.80
CA LEU A 114 -0.93 -9.85 11.54
C LEU A 114 -2.18 -9.06 11.96
N LYS A 115 -3.18 -8.94 11.08
CA LYS A 115 -4.46 -8.26 11.36
C LYS A 115 -5.64 -9.10 10.84
N PRO A 116 -6.13 -10.10 11.60
CA PRO A 116 -7.17 -11.04 11.13
C PRO A 116 -8.51 -10.39 10.78
N THR A 117 -8.80 -9.25 11.38
CA THR A 117 -10.05 -8.50 11.16
C THR A 117 -9.98 -7.46 10.04
N GLU A 118 -8.84 -7.39 9.31
CA GLU A 118 -8.71 -6.46 8.20
C GLU A 118 -9.32 -7.06 6.93
N GLY A 119 -10.49 -6.51 6.55
CA GLY A 119 -11.28 -7.02 5.42
C GLY A 119 -10.56 -6.93 4.08
N LEU A 120 -9.79 -5.86 3.85
CA LEU A 120 -9.06 -5.67 2.58
C LEU A 120 -7.99 -6.75 2.35
N SER A 121 -7.35 -7.26 3.42
CA SER A 121 -6.43 -8.40 3.31
C SER A 121 -7.11 -9.65 2.76
N HIS A 122 -8.34 -9.89 3.21
CA HIS A 122 -9.14 -11.02 2.71
C HIS A 122 -9.61 -10.79 1.27
N VAL A 123 -9.94 -9.55 0.89
CA VAL A 123 -10.29 -9.24 -0.51
C VAL A 123 -9.09 -9.45 -1.42
N GLY A 124 -7.92 -8.91 -1.07
CA GLY A 124 -6.68 -9.09 -1.86
C GLY A 124 -6.31 -10.57 -2.00
N LEU A 125 -6.43 -11.37 -0.92
CA LEU A 125 -6.23 -12.82 -0.97
C LEU A 125 -7.24 -13.49 -1.90
N GLY A 126 -8.52 -13.17 -1.78
CA GLY A 126 -9.58 -13.76 -2.61
C GLY A 126 -9.38 -13.47 -4.10
N LEU A 127 -9.08 -12.24 -4.46
CA LEU A 127 -8.79 -11.85 -5.85
C LEU A 127 -7.52 -12.53 -6.38
N SER A 128 -6.48 -12.69 -5.56
CA SER A 128 -5.24 -13.38 -5.95
C SER A 128 -5.47 -14.89 -6.13
N LEU A 129 -6.31 -15.53 -5.31
CA LEU A 129 -6.71 -16.91 -5.49
C LEU A 129 -7.46 -17.09 -6.82
N PHE A 130 -8.39 -16.18 -7.13
CA PHE A 130 -9.10 -16.22 -8.40
C PHE A 130 -8.15 -16.02 -9.58
N GLY A 131 -7.19 -15.10 -9.48
CA GLY A 131 -6.14 -14.92 -10.48
C GLY A 131 -5.25 -16.15 -10.67
N SER A 132 -5.15 -17.01 -9.65
CA SER A 132 -4.49 -18.33 -9.72
C SER A 132 -5.44 -19.48 -10.11
N SER A 133 -6.62 -19.17 -10.63
CA SER A 133 -7.66 -20.13 -11.05
C SER A 133 -8.32 -20.91 -9.90
N ASP A 134 -8.15 -20.49 -8.65
CA ASP A 134 -8.87 -21.06 -7.48
C ASP A 134 -10.13 -20.24 -7.18
N SER A 135 -11.19 -20.48 -7.97
CA SER A 135 -12.46 -19.78 -7.82
C SER A 135 -13.19 -20.14 -6.52
N GLU A 136 -13.10 -21.38 -6.06
CA GLU A 136 -13.76 -21.84 -4.83
C GLU A 136 -13.09 -21.23 -3.60
N GLY A 137 -11.75 -21.27 -3.52
CA GLY A 137 -10.98 -20.62 -2.49
C GLY A 137 -11.23 -19.12 -2.44
N ALA A 138 -11.27 -18.47 -3.61
CA ALA A 138 -11.58 -17.05 -3.73
C ALA A 138 -12.94 -16.70 -3.13
N ILE A 139 -13.99 -17.41 -3.49
CA ILE A 139 -15.35 -17.21 -2.96
C ILE A 139 -15.36 -17.40 -1.44
N LYS A 140 -14.74 -18.49 -0.94
CA LYS A 140 -14.65 -18.78 0.50
C LYS A 140 -14.00 -17.63 1.29
N ILE A 141 -12.92 -17.07 0.76
CA ILE A 141 -12.20 -15.96 1.41
C ILE A 141 -12.99 -14.65 1.30
N LEU A 142 -13.61 -14.36 0.15
CA LEU A 142 -14.46 -13.17 -0.01
C LEU A 142 -15.70 -13.20 0.89
N LEU A 143 -16.26 -14.37 1.17
CA LEU A 143 -17.34 -14.51 2.16
C LEU A 143 -16.87 -14.13 3.58
N LYS A 144 -15.61 -14.43 3.94
CA LYS A 144 -15.02 -13.95 5.21
C LYS A 144 -14.88 -12.43 5.22
N ALA A 145 -14.32 -11.84 4.14
CA ALA A 145 -14.24 -10.39 3.99
C ALA A 145 -15.61 -9.73 4.14
N ASN A 146 -16.62 -10.26 3.47
CA ASN A 146 -17.99 -9.75 3.51
C ASN A 146 -18.55 -9.72 4.94
N LYS A 147 -18.34 -10.79 5.73
CA LYS A 147 -18.73 -10.82 7.15
C LYS A 147 -18.00 -9.76 7.98
N LEU A 148 -16.71 -9.56 7.75
CA LEU A 148 -15.91 -8.54 8.44
C LEU A 148 -16.41 -7.13 8.15
N PHE A 149 -16.69 -6.81 6.88
CA PHE A 149 -17.23 -5.50 6.50
C PHE A 149 -18.65 -5.28 7.05
N LYS A 150 -19.50 -6.32 7.08
CA LYS A 150 -20.81 -6.23 7.72
C LYS A 150 -20.67 -5.92 9.21
N ALA A 151 -19.78 -6.61 9.93
CA ALA A 151 -19.55 -6.39 11.35
C ALA A 151 -19.01 -4.97 11.64
N LYS A 152 -18.15 -4.45 10.78
CA LYS A 152 -17.60 -3.07 10.86
C LYS A 152 -18.57 -1.99 10.33
N LYS A 153 -19.77 -2.37 9.87
CA LYS A 153 -20.76 -1.46 9.22
C LYS A 153 -20.19 -0.72 8.00
N ASN A 154 -19.19 -1.28 7.34
CA ASN A 154 -18.66 -0.76 6.07
C ASN A 154 -19.56 -1.23 4.92
N ILE A 155 -20.62 -0.47 4.65
CA ILE A 155 -21.67 -0.82 3.69
C ILE A 155 -21.13 -0.89 2.27
N SER A 156 -20.20 0.00 1.89
CA SER A 156 -19.61 -0.03 0.54
C SER A 156 -18.90 -1.36 0.29
N TRP A 157 -17.90 -1.69 1.07
CA TRP A 157 -17.16 -2.95 0.90
C TRP A 157 -18.00 -4.21 1.15
N TYR A 158 -19.01 -4.13 2.03
CA TYR A 158 -19.98 -5.22 2.19
C TYR A 158 -20.73 -5.51 0.88
N ARG A 159 -21.18 -4.45 0.18
CA ARG A 159 -21.87 -4.57 -1.12
C ARG A 159 -20.89 -5.03 -2.21
N ASP A 160 -19.71 -4.41 -2.28
CA ASP A 160 -18.72 -4.68 -3.33
C ASP A 160 -18.21 -6.13 -3.27
N THR A 161 -17.96 -6.68 -2.08
CA THR A 161 -17.60 -8.09 -1.94
C THR A 161 -18.68 -9.05 -2.39
N ARG A 162 -19.97 -8.71 -2.21
CA ARG A 162 -21.08 -9.52 -2.74
C ARG A 162 -21.10 -9.52 -4.27
N VAL A 163 -20.89 -8.35 -4.86
CA VAL A 163 -20.79 -8.20 -6.33
C VAL A 163 -19.60 -9.02 -6.84
N MET A 164 -18.41 -8.90 -6.21
CA MET A 164 -17.23 -9.68 -6.59
C MET A 164 -17.49 -11.19 -6.56
N ILE A 165 -18.17 -11.70 -5.53
CA ILE A 165 -18.52 -13.12 -5.44
C ILE A 165 -19.41 -13.54 -6.61
N GLY A 166 -20.41 -12.72 -6.96
CA GLY A 166 -21.27 -13.00 -8.10
C GLY A 166 -20.53 -13.00 -9.43
N GLN A 167 -19.62 -12.04 -9.62
CA GLN A 167 -18.79 -11.95 -10.81
C GLN A 167 -17.79 -13.10 -10.95
N ILE A 168 -17.16 -13.54 -9.85
CA ILE A 168 -16.28 -14.73 -9.87
C ILE A 168 -17.05 -15.97 -10.30
N LYS A 169 -18.26 -16.21 -9.79
CA LYS A 169 -19.11 -17.32 -10.21
C LYS A 169 -19.46 -17.28 -11.70
N HIS A 170 -19.58 -16.08 -12.25
CA HIS A 170 -19.81 -15.90 -13.68
C HIS A 170 -18.54 -16.15 -14.50
N PHE A 171 -17.43 -15.49 -14.15
CA PHE A 171 -16.16 -15.59 -14.86
C PHE A 171 -15.51 -16.98 -14.79
N ALA A 172 -15.76 -17.74 -13.71
CA ALA A 172 -15.26 -19.11 -13.57
C ALA A 172 -15.72 -20.07 -14.69
N LYS A 173 -16.73 -19.66 -15.47
CA LYS A 173 -17.25 -20.42 -16.61
C LYS A 173 -16.48 -20.13 -17.92
N PHE A 174 -15.56 -19.16 -17.92
CA PHE A 174 -14.82 -18.71 -19.09
C PHE A 174 -13.31 -18.89 -18.90
N PRO A 175 -12.53 -18.88 -19.98
CA PRO A 175 -11.07 -18.90 -19.87
C PRO A 175 -10.54 -17.74 -19.03
N PRO A 176 -9.43 -17.94 -18.26
CA PRO A 176 -8.94 -16.96 -17.27
C PRO A 176 -8.68 -15.55 -17.81
N HIS A 177 -8.27 -15.42 -19.09
CA HIS A 177 -7.99 -14.13 -19.70
C HIS A 177 -9.19 -13.18 -19.77
N PHE A 178 -10.44 -13.70 -19.75
CA PHE A 178 -11.65 -12.85 -19.71
C PHE A 178 -11.80 -12.06 -18.44
N SER A 179 -11.20 -12.52 -17.34
CA SER A 179 -11.29 -11.86 -16.04
C SER A 179 -10.07 -10.99 -15.68
N THR A 180 -9.01 -11.01 -16.50
CA THR A 180 -7.72 -10.36 -16.16
C THR A 180 -7.88 -8.87 -15.85
N LEU A 181 -8.56 -8.12 -16.70
CA LEU A 181 -8.77 -6.68 -16.49
C LEU A 181 -9.64 -6.42 -15.26
N TRP A 182 -10.67 -7.24 -15.04
CA TRP A 182 -11.54 -7.15 -13.87
C TRP A 182 -10.76 -7.41 -12.58
N ILE A 183 -9.91 -8.44 -12.53
CA ILE A 183 -9.04 -8.72 -11.38
C ILE A 183 -8.12 -7.53 -11.10
N THR A 184 -7.43 -7.03 -12.13
CA THR A 184 -6.49 -5.91 -12.03
C THR A 184 -7.18 -4.66 -11.48
N ASN A 185 -8.37 -4.32 -11.95
CA ASN A 185 -9.12 -3.15 -11.50
C ASN A 185 -9.57 -3.30 -10.03
N ASN A 186 -10.02 -4.49 -9.63
CA ASN A 186 -10.43 -4.73 -8.25
C ASN A 186 -9.23 -4.76 -7.29
N LEU A 187 -8.09 -5.30 -7.69
CA LEU A 187 -6.84 -5.23 -6.90
C LEU A 187 -6.33 -3.79 -6.78
N LYS A 188 -6.50 -2.98 -7.83
CA LYS A 188 -6.22 -1.54 -7.77
C LYS A 188 -7.12 -0.85 -6.75
N LEU A 189 -8.41 -1.15 -6.74
CA LEU A 189 -9.36 -0.61 -5.76
C LEU A 189 -8.98 -0.98 -4.31
N VAL A 190 -8.57 -2.23 -4.07
CA VAL A 190 -8.05 -2.67 -2.75
C VAL A 190 -6.87 -1.82 -2.31
N ARG A 191 -5.89 -1.63 -3.19
CA ARG A 191 -4.69 -0.83 -2.92
C ARG A 191 -5.05 0.63 -2.64
N ASP A 192 -5.83 1.26 -3.52
CA ASP A 192 -6.16 2.68 -3.41
C ASP A 192 -6.97 2.95 -2.13
N THR A 193 -7.90 2.04 -1.78
CA THR A 193 -8.63 2.14 -0.51
C THR A 193 -7.69 2.02 0.68
N TYR A 194 -6.77 1.06 0.66
CA TYR A 194 -5.80 0.88 1.74
C TYR A 194 -4.94 2.14 1.94
N GLU A 195 -4.36 2.68 0.87
CA GLU A 195 -3.53 3.87 0.95
C GLU A 195 -4.29 5.09 1.48
N ASN A 196 -5.56 5.23 1.10
CA ASN A 196 -6.37 6.40 1.45
C ASN A 196 -7.06 6.29 2.82
N THR A 197 -7.26 5.09 3.36
CA THR A 197 -8.11 4.91 4.54
C THR A 197 -7.47 4.14 5.69
N ILE A 198 -6.41 3.37 5.45
CA ILE A 198 -5.80 2.49 6.45
C ILE A 198 -4.34 2.84 6.72
N LEU A 199 -3.56 3.13 5.68
CA LEU A 199 -2.17 3.56 5.84
C LEU A 199 -2.12 4.96 6.46
N ASP A 200 -2.13 5.00 7.79
CA ASP A 200 -2.12 6.26 8.54
C ASP A 200 -0.68 6.68 8.87
N PRO A 201 -0.18 7.79 8.28
CA PRO A 201 1.14 8.31 8.62
C PRO A 201 1.33 8.60 10.10
N LYS A 202 0.23 8.84 10.84
CA LYS A 202 0.28 9.10 12.28
C LYS A 202 0.86 7.94 13.09
N GLN A 203 0.77 6.73 12.61
CA GLN A 203 1.36 5.55 13.26
C GLN A 203 2.90 5.55 13.20
N TYR A 204 3.47 6.34 12.29
CA TYR A 204 4.90 6.37 11.99
C TYR A 204 5.57 7.70 12.32
N LEU A 205 4.80 8.73 12.64
CA LEU A 205 5.33 10.07 12.87
C LEU A 205 5.26 10.43 14.34
N PRO A 206 6.34 11.03 14.91
CA PRO A 206 6.29 11.60 16.24
C PRO A 206 5.18 12.64 16.38
N SER A 207 4.62 12.78 17.59
CA SER A 207 3.50 13.69 17.92
C SER A 207 3.73 15.16 17.52
N VAL A 208 4.99 15.59 17.42
CA VAL A 208 5.37 16.96 16.98
C VAL A 208 4.84 17.29 15.58
N TYR A 209 4.74 16.29 14.67
CA TYR A 209 4.19 16.51 13.31
C TYR A 209 2.69 16.62 13.27
N MET A 210 2.03 16.25 14.37
CA MET A 210 0.57 16.25 14.47
C MET A 210 0.02 17.64 14.75
N GLN A 211 0.80 18.51 15.40
CA GLN A 211 0.37 19.85 15.79
C GLN A 211 0.30 20.82 14.61
N GLU A 212 1.13 20.62 13.56
CA GLU A 212 1.12 21.51 12.39
C GLU A 212 -0.04 21.23 11.40
N LYS A 213 -0.59 20.02 11.36
CA LYS A 213 -1.72 19.70 10.45
C LYS A 213 -3.03 20.36 10.87
N THR A 214 -3.21 20.70 12.13
CA THR A 214 -4.41 21.42 12.60
C THR A 214 -4.47 22.84 12.04
N ASN A 215 -3.34 23.44 11.71
CA ASN A 215 -3.26 24.79 11.16
C ASN A 215 -3.38 24.83 9.62
N PHE A 216 -3.23 23.68 8.92
CA PHE A 216 -3.29 23.62 7.44
C PHE A 216 -4.68 23.28 6.90
N LEU A 217 -5.59 22.77 7.74
CA LEU A 217 -6.97 22.42 7.37
C LEU A 217 -7.99 23.51 7.72
N ILE A 218 -7.52 24.67 8.24
CA ILE A 218 -8.35 25.82 8.63
C ILE A 218 -8.05 27.06 7.76
N GLN A 219 -7.27 26.93 6.72
CA GLN A 219 -7.15 27.94 5.66
C GLN A 219 -7.66 27.31 4.34
#